data_3958029566fb0f3b14ce99dab3b88ad7
#
_entry.id   3958029566fb0f3b14ce99dab3b88ad7
#
_cell.length_a   1.000
_cell.length_b   1.000
_cell.length_c   1.000
_cell.angle_alpha   90.00
_cell.angle_beta   90.00
_cell.angle_gamma   90.00
#
_symmetry.space_group_name_H-M   'P 1'
#
loop_
_entity.id
_entity.type
_entity.pdbx_description
1 polymer ?
#
loop_
_entity_poly.entity_id
_entity_poly.type
_entity_poly.pdbx_seq_one_letter_code
_entity_poly.pdbx_strand_id
1 'polypeptide(L)'
;MLGVFVVVSAATGFLLTAMQRQAAVLQATALEAQHEALAEIMNDSIKSAVDFQIYQDAPMDASNGALAPGNSSGDWLVCVNQNGTTRFHFDGAQIECQQTGNGAVQTRVFPGASRASPNNGQPNSDEQPDNGQNSHQPIFNLSNLGIIQGQWNVNTAVDQVPFNVFGVPLQMQ
;
A
#
# COMPACT_ATOMS: atom_id res chain seq x y z
N MET A 1 51.92 -3.34 -21.86
CA MET A 1 51.22 -3.77 -20.66
C MET A 1 50.10 -2.82 -20.20
N LEU A 2 50.16 -1.53 -20.42
CA LEU A 2 49.09 -0.57 -20.04
C LEU A 2 47.73 -0.87 -20.69
N GLY A 3 47.66 -1.29 -21.94
CA GLY A 3 46.41 -1.55 -22.66
C GLY A 3 45.56 -2.70 -22.07
N VAL A 4 46.20 -3.72 -21.51
CA VAL A 4 45.49 -4.87 -20.90
C VAL A 4 44.79 -4.47 -19.58
N PHE A 5 45.41 -3.60 -18.80
CA PHE A 5 44.82 -3.08 -17.56
C PHE A 5 43.57 -2.24 -17.83
N VAL A 6 43.55 -1.42 -18.89
CA VAL A 6 42.38 -0.60 -19.24
C VAL A 6 41.18 -1.48 -19.66
N VAL A 7 41.42 -2.52 -20.44
CA VAL A 7 40.36 -3.44 -20.91
C VAL A 7 39.79 -4.24 -19.77
N VAL A 8 40.61 -4.74 -18.85
CA VAL A 8 40.14 -5.50 -17.67
C VAL A 8 39.34 -4.59 -16.73
N SER A 9 39.78 -3.35 -16.50
CA SER A 9 39.05 -2.41 -15.66
C SER A 9 37.70 -2.01 -16.26
N ALA A 10 37.60 -1.82 -17.57
CA ALA A 10 36.35 -1.54 -18.25
C ALA A 10 35.38 -2.72 -18.21
N ALA A 11 35.88 -3.94 -18.42
CA ALA A 11 35.06 -5.16 -18.36
C ALA A 11 34.52 -5.41 -16.94
N THR A 12 35.33 -5.23 -15.90
CA THR A 12 34.88 -5.38 -14.50
C THR A 12 33.87 -4.30 -14.11
N GLY A 13 34.04 -3.05 -14.55
CA GLY A 13 33.06 -1.98 -14.34
C GLY A 13 31.72 -2.27 -15.01
N PHE A 14 31.75 -2.79 -16.23
CA PHE A 14 30.52 -3.17 -16.96
C PHE A 14 29.80 -4.33 -16.27
N LEU A 15 30.50 -5.37 -15.85
CA LEU A 15 29.94 -6.49 -15.12
C LEU A 15 29.30 -6.06 -13.80
N LEU A 16 29.96 -5.21 -13.03
CA LEU A 16 29.44 -4.69 -11.77
C LEU A 16 28.13 -3.91 -11.99
N THR A 17 28.11 -3.03 -12.99
CA THR A 17 26.92 -2.25 -13.35
C THR A 17 25.77 -3.16 -13.81
N ALA A 18 26.06 -4.20 -14.58
CA ALA A 18 25.06 -5.17 -15.02
C ALA A 18 24.46 -5.96 -13.83
N MET A 19 25.32 -6.40 -12.89
CA MET A 19 24.86 -7.09 -11.67
C MET A 19 24.02 -6.17 -10.78
N GLN A 20 24.38 -4.90 -10.62
CA GLN A 20 23.59 -3.92 -9.86
C GLN A 20 22.20 -3.71 -10.50
N ARG A 21 22.12 -3.60 -11.81
CA ARG A 21 20.85 -3.47 -12.53
C ARG A 21 19.97 -4.71 -12.37
N GLN A 22 20.57 -5.89 -12.48
CA GLN A 22 19.83 -7.14 -12.25
C GLN A 22 19.29 -7.24 -10.82
N ALA A 23 20.10 -6.87 -9.81
CA ALA A 23 19.66 -6.86 -8.42
C ALA A 23 18.50 -5.87 -8.21
N ALA A 24 18.57 -4.68 -8.79
CA ALA A 24 17.48 -3.69 -8.71
C ALA A 24 16.17 -4.21 -9.34
N VAL A 25 16.25 -4.85 -10.50
CA VAL A 25 15.07 -5.45 -11.17
C VAL A 25 14.46 -6.57 -10.32
N LEU A 26 15.29 -7.46 -9.76
CA LEU A 26 14.82 -8.54 -8.90
C LEU A 26 14.14 -8.02 -7.63
N GLN A 27 14.71 -6.97 -7.01
CA GLN A 27 14.08 -6.32 -5.86
C GLN A 27 12.74 -5.67 -6.23
N ALA A 28 12.66 -5.00 -7.38
CA ALA A 28 11.43 -4.40 -7.86
C ALA A 28 10.34 -5.48 -8.06
N THR A 29 10.66 -6.56 -8.77
CA THR A 29 9.71 -7.66 -9.01
C THR A 29 9.27 -8.33 -7.71
N ALA A 30 10.17 -8.52 -6.75
CA ALA A 30 9.83 -9.10 -5.45
C ALA A 30 8.88 -8.18 -4.67
N LEU A 31 9.10 -6.87 -4.72
CA LEU A 31 8.26 -5.88 -4.05
C LEU A 31 6.86 -5.82 -4.69
N GLU A 32 6.78 -5.81 -6.01
CA GLU A 32 5.52 -5.89 -6.75
C GLU A 32 4.71 -7.15 -6.37
N ALA A 33 5.35 -8.32 -6.37
CA ALA A 33 4.69 -9.58 -5.98
C ALA A 33 4.18 -9.57 -4.53
N GLN A 34 4.90 -8.89 -3.61
CA GLN A 34 4.42 -8.71 -2.23
C GLN A 34 3.15 -7.86 -2.19
N HIS A 35 3.07 -6.78 -2.97
CA HIS A 35 1.91 -5.90 -3.01
C HIS A 35 0.74 -6.51 -3.78
N GLU A 36 0.98 -7.37 -4.78
CA GLU A 36 -0.07 -8.19 -5.40
C GLU A 36 -0.71 -9.13 -4.36
N ALA A 37 0.12 -9.81 -3.56
CA ALA A 37 -0.39 -10.66 -2.47
C ALA A 37 -1.16 -9.86 -1.41
N LEU A 38 -0.71 -8.64 -1.08
CA LEU A 38 -1.46 -7.73 -0.20
C LEU A 38 -2.81 -7.36 -0.80
N ALA A 39 -2.87 -7.00 -2.09
CA ALA A 39 -4.10 -6.64 -2.78
C ALA A 39 -5.10 -7.81 -2.79
N GLU A 40 -4.63 -9.04 -2.97
CA GLU A 40 -5.45 -10.26 -2.89
C GLU A 40 -6.01 -10.45 -1.46
N ILE A 41 -5.15 -10.39 -0.43
CA ILE A 41 -5.56 -10.49 0.97
C ILE A 41 -6.61 -9.41 1.32
N MET A 42 -6.40 -8.19 0.86
CA MET A 42 -7.31 -7.07 1.10
C MET A 42 -8.66 -7.31 0.41
N ASN A 43 -8.64 -7.71 -0.85
CA ASN A 43 -9.83 -8.01 -1.63
C ASN A 43 -10.67 -9.14 -0.98
N ASP A 44 -10.03 -10.21 -0.54
CA ASP A 44 -10.69 -11.33 0.14
C ASP A 44 -11.24 -10.90 1.50
N SER A 45 -10.49 -10.08 2.24
CA SER A 45 -10.94 -9.55 3.53
C SER A 45 -12.17 -8.65 3.38
N ILE A 46 -12.21 -7.79 2.36
CA ILE A 46 -13.37 -6.92 2.08
C ILE A 46 -14.57 -7.77 1.65
N LYS A 47 -14.41 -8.71 0.73
CA LYS A 47 -15.50 -9.56 0.22
C LYS A 47 -16.11 -10.45 1.30
N SER A 48 -15.30 -10.93 2.25
CA SER A 48 -15.75 -11.78 3.35
C SER A 48 -16.22 -11.00 4.58
N ALA A 49 -16.09 -9.68 4.58
CA ALA A 49 -16.45 -8.84 5.71
C ALA A 49 -17.96 -8.83 5.95
N VAL A 50 -18.37 -9.10 7.19
CA VAL A 50 -19.74 -8.91 7.69
C VAL A 50 -19.94 -7.50 8.23
N ASP A 51 -18.83 -6.82 8.58
CA ASP A 51 -18.80 -5.41 8.96
C ASP A 51 -17.43 -4.83 8.57
N PHE A 52 -17.38 -3.53 8.30
CA PHE A 52 -16.13 -2.83 7.99
C PHE A 52 -16.18 -1.39 8.45
N GLN A 53 -15.02 -0.83 8.74
CA GLN A 53 -14.89 0.58 9.11
C GLN A 53 -13.58 1.17 8.61
N ILE A 54 -13.60 2.44 8.23
CA ILE A 54 -12.44 3.20 7.80
C ILE A 54 -12.19 4.30 8.83
N TYR A 55 -10.91 4.51 9.20
CA TYR A 55 -10.51 5.53 10.17
C TYR A 55 -9.37 6.37 9.61
N GLN A 56 -9.32 7.65 9.98
CA GLN A 56 -8.19 8.52 9.67
C GLN A 56 -7.01 8.24 10.61
N ASP A 57 -7.30 8.10 11.89
CA ASP A 57 -6.33 7.81 12.94
C ASP A 57 -6.48 6.36 13.44
N ALA A 58 -5.50 5.89 14.18
CA ALA A 58 -5.55 4.56 14.78
C ALA A 58 -6.87 4.37 15.52
N PRO A 59 -7.66 3.33 15.19
CA PRO A 59 -8.85 3.04 15.95
C PRO A 59 -8.42 2.77 17.39
N MET A 60 -8.86 3.62 18.31
CA MET A 60 -8.64 3.36 19.73
C MET A 60 -9.25 2.01 20.03
N ASP A 61 -8.49 1.11 20.61
CA ASP A 61 -9.02 -0.14 21.15
C ASP A 61 -10.07 0.25 22.19
N ALA A 62 -11.32 0.30 21.72
CA ALA A 62 -12.42 0.43 22.64
C ALA A 62 -12.41 -0.84 23.47
N SER A 63 -11.96 -0.72 24.69
CA SER A 63 -11.94 -1.80 25.70
C SER A 63 -13.31 -2.45 25.92
N ASN A 64 -14.34 -2.00 25.23
CA ASN A 64 -15.73 -2.42 25.29
C ASN A 64 -16.31 -2.94 23.96
N GLY A 65 -15.49 -3.28 22.98
CA GLY A 65 -15.93 -4.05 21.82
C GLY A 65 -16.77 -3.31 20.75
N ALA A 66 -17.06 -2.03 20.93
CA ALA A 66 -17.73 -1.22 19.92
C ALA A 66 -16.69 -0.34 19.23
N LEU A 67 -16.44 -0.59 17.95
CA LEU A 67 -15.68 0.32 17.11
C LEU A 67 -16.41 1.67 17.03
N ALA A 68 -15.69 2.78 17.18
CA ALA A 68 -16.28 4.09 16.95
C ALA A 68 -16.78 4.20 15.50
N PRO A 69 -17.81 5.01 15.21
CA PRO A 69 -18.30 5.16 13.84
C PRO A 69 -17.16 5.57 12.92
N GLY A 70 -16.98 4.81 11.84
CA GLY A 70 -15.90 5.01 10.87
C GLY A 70 -16.15 6.25 10.00
N ASN A 71 -15.10 6.68 9.34
CA ASN A 71 -15.12 7.75 8.33
C ASN A 71 -15.37 7.16 6.93
N SER A 72 -15.74 8.01 5.98
CA SER A 72 -15.83 7.62 4.57
C SER A 72 -14.46 7.43 3.91
N SER A 73 -13.38 7.90 4.56
CA SER A 73 -12.02 7.81 4.03
C SER A 73 -10.99 7.85 5.16
N GLY A 74 -9.83 7.23 4.94
CA GLY A 74 -8.77 7.21 5.92
C GLY A 74 -7.58 6.33 5.54
N ASP A 75 -6.66 6.18 6.47
CA ASP A 75 -5.45 5.36 6.33
C ASP A 75 -5.56 4.01 7.05
N TRP A 76 -6.67 3.79 7.72
CA TRP A 76 -7.00 2.53 8.38
C TRP A 76 -8.26 1.93 7.78
N LEU A 77 -8.20 0.64 7.46
CA LEU A 77 -9.35 -0.18 7.08
C LEU A 77 -9.43 -1.37 8.04
N VAL A 78 -10.58 -1.53 8.68
CA VAL A 78 -10.88 -2.66 9.56
C VAL A 78 -12.00 -3.48 8.94
N CYS A 79 -11.73 -4.74 8.64
CA CYS A 79 -12.70 -5.71 8.14
C CYS A 79 -12.97 -6.75 9.23
N VAL A 80 -14.22 -6.90 9.61
CA VAL A 80 -14.67 -7.93 10.57
C VAL A 80 -15.34 -9.05 9.79
N ASN A 81 -14.89 -10.28 9.98
CA ASN A 81 -15.49 -11.46 9.38
C ASN A 81 -15.87 -12.47 10.48
N GLN A 82 -16.50 -13.59 10.11
CA GLN A 82 -16.95 -14.60 11.07
C GLN A 82 -15.81 -15.24 11.89
N ASN A 83 -14.59 -15.21 11.39
CA ASN A 83 -13.43 -15.89 11.97
C ASN A 83 -12.46 -14.95 12.68
N GLY A 84 -12.72 -13.63 12.65
CA GLY A 84 -11.84 -12.65 13.26
C GLY A 84 -11.87 -11.28 12.59
N THR A 85 -10.81 -10.53 12.78
CA THR A 85 -10.68 -9.17 12.27
C THR A 85 -9.39 -9.02 11.48
N THR A 86 -9.47 -8.39 10.30
CA THR A 86 -8.30 -7.97 9.52
C THR A 86 -8.22 -6.46 9.52
N ARG A 87 -7.07 -5.92 9.90
CA ARG A 87 -6.78 -4.49 9.93
C ARG A 87 -5.68 -4.18 8.92
N PHE A 88 -5.87 -3.15 8.11
CA PHE A 88 -4.87 -2.61 7.22
C PHE A 88 -4.56 -1.19 7.64
N HIS A 89 -3.31 -0.87 7.78
CA HIS A 89 -2.82 0.45 8.17
C HIS A 89 -1.71 0.92 7.25
N PHE A 90 -1.82 2.15 6.78
CA PHE A 90 -0.77 2.82 6.04
C PHE A 90 -0.10 3.86 6.95
N ASP A 91 1.21 3.74 7.14
CA ASP A 91 2.00 4.65 7.99
C ASP A 91 2.79 5.72 7.22
N GLY A 92 2.59 5.82 5.90
CA GLY A 92 3.28 6.76 5.02
C GLY A 92 4.37 6.14 4.15
N ALA A 93 4.90 4.97 4.51
CA ALA A 93 5.98 4.29 3.80
C ALA A 93 5.72 2.79 3.56
N GLN A 94 4.77 2.22 4.28
CA GLN A 94 4.43 0.80 4.24
C GLN A 94 2.96 0.57 4.57
N ILE A 95 2.45 -0.60 4.21
CA ILE A 95 1.13 -1.06 4.64
C ILE A 95 1.32 -2.22 5.60
N GLU A 96 0.78 -2.10 6.79
CA GLU A 96 0.72 -3.16 7.79
C GLU A 96 -0.63 -3.87 7.68
N CYS A 97 -0.60 -5.20 7.59
CA CYS A 97 -1.78 -6.06 7.63
C CYS A 97 -1.75 -6.89 8.92
N GLN A 98 -2.71 -6.67 9.80
CA GLN A 98 -2.86 -7.39 11.05
C GLN A 98 -4.12 -8.26 11.00
N GLN A 99 -3.95 -9.57 11.11
CA GLN A 99 -5.04 -10.54 11.17
C GLN A 99 -5.17 -11.11 12.58
N THR A 100 -6.36 -10.98 13.14
CA THR A 100 -6.68 -11.53 14.47
C THR A 100 -7.74 -12.60 14.30
N GLY A 101 -7.41 -13.84 14.69
CA GLY A 101 -8.35 -14.96 14.66
C GLY A 101 -7.94 -16.04 15.66
N ASN A 102 -8.91 -16.72 16.27
CA ASN A 102 -8.69 -17.81 17.23
C ASN A 102 -7.71 -17.47 18.39
N GLY A 103 -7.69 -16.21 18.83
CA GLY A 103 -6.80 -15.73 19.88
C GLY A 103 -5.36 -15.49 19.46
N ALA A 104 -5.02 -15.67 18.18
CA ALA A 104 -3.70 -15.35 17.62
C ALA A 104 -3.76 -14.07 16.79
N VAL A 105 -2.70 -13.28 16.87
CA VAL A 105 -2.49 -12.08 16.04
C VAL A 105 -1.32 -12.34 15.12
N GLN A 106 -1.52 -12.19 13.83
CA GLN A 106 -0.49 -12.25 12.81
C GLN A 106 -0.33 -10.88 12.17
N THR A 107 0.89 -10.37 12.15
CA THR A 107 1.21 -9.08 11.51
C THR A 107 2.15 -9.33 10.34
N ARG A 108 1.84 -8.71 9.20
CA ARG A 108 2.68 -8.68 7.99
C ARG A 108 2.89 -7.23 7.59
N VAL A 109 4.10 -6.89 7.16
CA VAL A 109 4.46 -5.54 6.73
C VAL A 109 4.86 -5.58 5.26
N PHE A 110 4.32 -4.65 4.48
CA PHE A 110 4.52 -4.48 3.05
C PHE A 110 5.18 -3.12 2.80
N PRO A 111 6.52 -3.07 2.69
CA PRO A 111 7.29 -1.83 2.57
C PRO A 111 7.18 -1.23 1.17
N GLY A 112 7.58 0.03 1.02
CA GLY A 112 7.66 0.71 -0.27
C GLY A 112 6.34 1.30 -0.76
N ALA A 113 5.28 1.24 0.05
CA ALA A 113 4.02 1.89 -0.26
C ALA A 113 4.16 3.42 -0.16
N SER A 114 3.46 4.12 -1.04
CA SER A 114 3.29 5.57 -0.99
C SER A 114 1.89 5.94 -1.44
N ARG A 115 1.45 7.14 -1.11
CA ARG A 115 0.14 7.63 -1.55
C ARG A 115 0.11 7.79 -3.06
N ALA A 116 -1.01 7.47 -3.67
CA ALA A 116 -1.22 7.77 -5.08
C ALA A 116 -1.17 9.30 -5.29
N SER A 117 -0.36 9.75 -6.25
CA SER A 117 -0.32 11.18 -6.57
C SER A 117 -1.61 11.55 -7.31
N PRO A 118 -2.30 12.64 -6.94
CA PRO A 118 -3.52 13.05 -7.64
C PRO A 118 -3.28 13.50 -9.09
N ASN A 119 -2.04 13.69 -9.49
CA ASN A 119 -1.66 14.28 -10.77
C ASN A 119 -0.85 13.33 -11.68
N ASN A 120 -1.45 12.21 -12.11
CA ASN A 120 -0.94 11.53 -13.29
C ASN A 120 -1.56 12.19 -14.55
N GLY A 121 -0.96 13.28 -15.04
CA GLY A 121 -1.17 13.72 -16.40
C GLY A 121 -1.50 15.20 -16.68
N GLN A 122 -1.44 16.11 -15.70
CA GLN A 122 -1.51 17.53 -16.04
C GLN A 122 -0.18 18.22 -15.70
N PRO A 123 0.46 18.88 -16.69
CA PRO A 123 1.59 19.77 -16.39
C PRO A 123 1.04 20.91 -15.51
N ASN A 124 1.63 21.07 -14.32
CA ASN A 124 1.34 22.19 -13.43
C ASN A 124 1.62 23.49 -14.16
N SER A 125 0.59 24.16 -14.69
CA SER A 125 0.61 25.58 -14.95
C SER A 125 0.11 26.25 -13.68
N ASP A 126 0.97 27.08 -13.12
CA ASP A 126 0.76 28.00 -12.01
C ASP A 126 1.02 27.43 -10.60
N GLU A 127 2.22 27.78 -10.10
CA GLU A 127 2.62 27.73 -8.70
C GLU A 127 1.63 28.57 -7.86
N GLN A 128 0.59 27.91 -7.36
CA GLN A 128 -0.22 28.49 -6.29
C GLN A 128 0.53 28.25 -4.97
N PRO A 129 0.81 29.28 -4.17
CA PRO A 129 1.52 29.13 -2.92
C PRO A 129 0.81 28.13 -2.02
N ASP A 130 1.55 27.13 -1.60
CA ASP A 130 1.15 26.03 -0.73
C ASP A 130 0.62 26.60 0.60
N ASN A 131 -0.70 26.69 0.72
CA ASN A 131 -1.39 27.16 1.92
C ASN A 131 -1.41 26.08 3.02
N GLY A 132 -0.34 25.34 3.22
CA GLY A 132 -0.14 24.55 4.46
C GLY A 132 -1.20 23.51 4.80
N GLN A 133 -2.19 23.31 3.95
CA GLN A 133 -3.11 22.20 4.02
C GLN A 133 -2.52 21.05 3.18
N ASN A 134 -1.62 20.28 3.79
CA ASN A 134 -1.32 18.95 3.31
C ASN A 134 -2.64 18.18 3.24
N SER A 135 -3.29 18.24 2.09
CA SER A 135 -4.44 17.39 1.77
C SER A 135 -3.92 15.96 1.69
N HIS A 136 -3.80 15.32 2.83
CA HIS A 136 -3.44 13.91 2.92
C HIS A 136 -4.53 13.14 2.19
N GLN A 137 -4.24 12.74 0.94
CA GLN A 137 -5.14 11.89 0.20
C GLN A 137 -5.17 10.54 0.91
N PRO A 138 -6.32 10.13 1.45
CA PRO A 138 -6.45 8.88 2.19
C PRO A 138 -6.26 7.70 1.24
N ILE A 139 -5.69 6.60 1.74
CA ILE A 139 -5.53 5.38 0.95
C ILE A 139 -6.85 4.65 0.78
N PHE A 140 -7.70 4.63 1.82
CA PHE A 140 -8.98 3.93 1.80
C PHE A 140 -10.13 4.92 1.67
N ASN A 141 -11.05 4.62 0.76
CA ASN A 141 -12.27 5.40 0.51
C ASN A 141 -13.49 4.49 0.43
N LEU A 142 -14.60 4.96 0.98
CA LEU A 142 -15.91 4.37 0.82
C LEU A 142 -16.75 5.23 -0.14
N SER A 143 -17.15 4.65 -1.25
CA SER A 143 -18.04 5.32 -2.18
C SER A 143 -19.48 5.38 -1.66
N ASN A 144 -20.30 6.27 -2.23
CA ASN A 144 -21.74 6.35 -1.95
C ASN A 144 -22.50 5.06 -2.32
N LEU A 145 -21.88 4.18 -3.10
CA LEU A 145 -22.42 2.87 -3.51
C LEU A 145 -22.01 1.74 -2.57
N GLY A 146 -21.33 2.06 -1.45
CA GLY A 146 -20.86 1.05 -0.52
C GLY A 146 -19.62 0.28 -1.02
N ILE A 147 -18.92 0.77 -2.04
CA ILE A 147 -17.70 0.15 -2.56
C ILE A 147 -16.51 0.69 -1.77
N ILE A 148 -15.75 -0.20 -1.16
CA ILE A 148 -14.47 0.12 -0.55
C ILE A 148 -13.42 0.16 -1.66
N GLN A 149 -12.66 1.24 -1.71
CA GLN A 149 -11.55 1.43 -2.63
C GLN A 149 -10.27 1.65 -1.83
N GLY A 150 -9.23 0.87 -2.14
CA GLY A 150 -7.87 1.09 -1.67
C GLY A 150 -6.98 1.52 -2.83
N GLN A 151 -6.20 2.60 -2.67
CA GLN A 151 -5.26 3.10 -3.69
C GLN A 151 -3.92 3.46 -3.09
N TRP A 152 -2.85 2.89 -3.63
CA TRP A 152 -1.49 3.26 -3.28
C TRP A 152 -0.54 3.01 -4.44
N ASN A 153 0.65 3.59 -4.36
CA ASN A 153 1.75 3.31 -5.27
C ASN A 153 2.83 2.53 -4.55
N VAL A 154 3.55 1.72 -5.28
CA VAL A 154 4.75 1.02 -4.80
C VAL A 154 5.96 1.65 -5.45
N ASN A 155 6.85 2.22 -4.63
CA ASN A 155 8.11 2.80 -5.09
C ASN A 155 9.15 1.70 -5.21
N THR A 156 9.49 1.33 -6.43
CA THR A 156 10.59 0.42 -6.72
C THR A 156 11.86 1.17 -7.08
N ALA A 157 12.98 0.49 -7.16
CA ALA A 157 14.23 1.10 -7.63
C ALA A 157 14.20 1.48 -9.13
N VAL A 158 13.20 1.02 -9.86
CA VAL A 158 13.09 1.17 -11.33
C VAL A 158 11.94 2.10 -11.69
N ASP A 159 10.78 1.95 -11.02
CA ASP A 159 9.55 2.68 -11.37
C ASP A 159 8.60 2.77 -10.17
N GLN A 160 7.50 3.48 -10.36
CA GLN A 160 6.39 3.58 -9.43
C GLN A 160 5.18 2.83 -9.99
N VAL A 161 4.76 1.78 -9.28
CA VAL A 161 3.67 0.90 -9.72
C VAL A 161 2.39 1.20 -8.94
N PRO A 162 1.28 1.58 -9.61
CA PRO A 162 0.01 1.85 -8.95
C PRO A 162 -0.74 0.56 -8.63
N PHE A 163 -1.30 0.48 -7.42
CA PHE A 163 -2.18 -0.59 -6.96
C PHE A 163 -3.56 -0.04 -6.63
N ASN A 164 -4.59 -0.75 -7.07
CA ASN A 164 -5.98 -0.44 -6.80
C ASN A 164 -6.72 -1.70 -6.35
N VAL A 165 -7.45 -1.60 -5.26
CA VAL A 165 -8.31 -2.65 -4.75
C VAL A 165 -9.74 -2.13 -4.67
N PHE A 166 -10.71 -2.92 -5.11
CA PHE A 166 -12.12 -2.60 -5.04
C PHE A 166 -12.88 -3.78 -4.46
N GLY A 167 -13.72 -3.54 -3.49
CA GLY A 167 -14.53 -4.59 -2.91
C GLY A 167 -15.88 -4.10 -2.41
N VAL A 168 -16.89 -4.97 -2.52
CA VAL A 168 -18.22 -4.79 -1.93
C VAL A 168 -18.37 -5.80 -0.81
N PRO A 169 -18.60 -5.36 0.43
CA PRO A 169 -18.81 -6.25 1.56
C PRO A 169 -20.07 -7.11 1.40
N LEU A 170 -20.06 -8.26 2.05
CA LEU A 170 -21.14 -9.26 1.93
C LEU A 170 -22.52 -8.72 2.33
N GLN A 171 -22.57 -7.75 3.25
CA GLN A 171 -23.83 -7.14 3.71
C GLN A 171 -24.50 -6.21 2.69
N MET A 172 -23.78 -5.84 1.62
CA MET A 172 -24.29 -4.94 0.57
C MET A 172 -24.58 -5.68 -0.74
N GLN A 173 -24.43 -7.00 -0.77
CA GLN A 173 -24.79 -7.89 -1.87
C GLN A 173 -26.19 -8.49 -1.62
#